data_9f7e25c018f674513b0237391dafc747
#
_entry.id   9f7e25c018f674513b0237391dafc747
#
_cell.length_a   1.000
_cell.length_b   1.000
_cell.length_c   1.000
_cell.angle_alpha   90.00
_cell.angle_beta   90.00
_cell.angle_gamma   90.00
#
_symmetry.space_group_name_H-M   'P 1'
#
loop_
_entity.id
_entity.type
_entity.pdbx_description
1 polymer ?
#
loop_
_entity_poly.entity_id
_entity_poly.type
_entity_poly.pdbx_seq_one_letter_code
_entity_poly.pdbx_strand_id
1 'polypeptide(L)'
;ARLPAIGVQSAREAGVNPTTFNMFNGHASVPTGEDGPTHADPQSLQLVQDNFPKGACITITPLEVDEIWPLTVRALSLRPAVFAPFVVRPSYALMDREALGADPAIKAVNGVYYLRRAKGNAAGTVIVQGAGGGRIVVEKVLPALNAGGPDLNVLYVASRELFEALPKEEHDKILPPEMLRTAIGITDFTLPT
;
A
#
# COMPACT_ATOMS: atom_id res chain seq x y z
N ALA A 1 14.49 -7.11 -13.49
CA ALA A 1 13.28 -7.60 -12.81
C ALA A 1 12.50 -8.65 -13.62
N ARG A 2 12.34 -8.52 -14.97
CA ARG A 2 11.59 -9.51 -15.78
C ARG A 2 12.24 -10.90 -15.82
N LEU A 3 13.56 -11.00 -15.86
CA LEU A 3 14.26 -12.29 -15.91
C LEU A 3 13.98 -13.18 -14.70
N PRO A 4 14.02 -12.68 -13.45
CA PRO A 4 13.60 -13.46 -12.29
C PRO A 4 12.15 -13.96 -12.39
N ALA A 5 11.22 -13.14 -12.88
CA ALA A 5 9.82 -13.53 -13.02
C ALA A 5 9.63 -14.67 -14.03
N ILE A 6 10.30 -14.58 -15.18
CA ILE A 6 10.29 -15.63 -16.20
C ILE A 6 10.90 -16.93 -15.63
N GLY A 7 12.04 -16.82 -14.96
CA GLY A 7 12.71 -17.98 -14.34
C GLY A 7 11.83 -18.66 -13.30
N VAL A 8 11.13 -17.89 -12.46
CA VAL A 8 10.20 -18.44 -11.45
C VAL A 8 8.98 -19.11 -12.11
N GLN A 9 8.42 -18.50 -13.15
CA GLN A 9 7.30 -19.09 -13.88
C GLN A 9 7.70 -20.42 -14.52
N SER A 10 8.83 -20.44 -15.26
CA SER A 10 9.34 -21.66 -15.89
C SER A 10 9.66 -22.73 -14.87
N ALA A 11 10.21 -22.37 -13.71
CA ALA A 11 10.50 -23.33 -12.65
C ALA A 11 9.20 -23.93 -12.06
N ARG A 12 8.16 -23.13 -11.89
CA ARG A 12 6.84 -23.63 -11.42
C ARG A 12 6.21 -24.58 -12.43
N GLU A 13 6.27 -24.26 -13.71
CA GLU A 13 5.79 -25.12 -14.79
C GLU A 13 6.56 -26.46 -14.83
N ALA A 14 7.84 -26.44 -14.48
CA ALA A 14 8.69 -27.62 -14.33
C ALA A 14 8.52 -28.36 -12.97
N GLY A 15 7.60 -27.91 -12.11
CA GLY A 15 7.39 -28.50 -10.78
C GLY A 15 8.49 -28.17 -9.76
N VAL A 16 9.34 -27.20 -10.05
CA VAL A 16 10.39 -26.72 -9.13
C VAL A 16 9.81 -25.61 -8.26
N ASN A 17 10.22 -25.57 -6.98
CA ASN A 17 9.82 -24.52 -6.05
C ASN A 17 10.88 -23.40 -6.01
N PRO A 18 10.76 -22.34 -6.81
CA PRO A 18 11.77 -21.30 -6.92
C PRO A 18 11.74 -20.37 -5.71
N THR A 19 12.88 -19.75 -5.43
CA THR A 19 13.02 -18.72 -4.42
C THR A 19 12.45 -17.39 -4.93
N THR A 20 11.74 -16.63 -4.09
CA THR A 20 11.29 -15.29 -4.39
C THR A 20 12.49 -14.34 -4.50
N PHE A 21 12.55 -13.56 -5.57
CA PHE A 21 13.52 -12.47 -5.70
C PHE A 21 13.03 -11.25 -4.91
N ASN A 22 13.88 -10.74 -4.01
CA ASN A 22 13.56 -9.55 -3.21
C ASN A 22 14.20 -8.31 -3.84
N MET A 23 13.40 -7.29 -4.13
CA MET A 23 13.81 -6.02 -4.71
C MET A 23 13.44 -4.87 -3.78
N PHE A 24 14.36 -4.42 -2.94
CA PHE A 24 14.13 -3.33 -2.00
C PHE A 24 14.28 -1.96 -2.67
N ASN A 25 13.32 -1.08 -2.45
CA ASN A 25 13.29 0.30 -2.90
C ASN A 25 13.27 1.22 -1.67
N GLY A 26 14.43 1.76 -1.30
CA GLY A 26 14.61 2.57 -0.09
C GLY A 26 14.34 4.07 -0.28
N HIS A 27 14.02 4.53 -1.49
CA HIS A 27 13.72 5.92 -1.83
C HIS A 27 12.33 6.03 -2.47
N ALA A 28 11.43 5.21 -2.02
CA ALA A 28 10.07 5.19 -2.50
C ALA A 28 9.28 6.34 -1.89
N SER A 29 8.64 7.15 -2.74
CA SER A 29 7.84 8.27 -2.26
C SER A 29 8.63 9.58 -2.11
N VAL A 30 7.92 10.68 -1.85
CA VAL A 30 8.51 12.03 -1.75
C VAL A 30 9.51 12.19 -0.60
N PRO A 31 9.32 11.59 0.59
CA PRO A 31 10.28 11.72 1.67
C PRO A 31 11.54 10.87 1.42
N THR A 32 12.57 11.48 0.88
CA THR A 32 13.85 10.84 0.59
C THR A 32 14.92 11.07 1.67
N GLY A 33 14.58 11.82 2.72
CA GLY A 33 15.52 12.18 3.79
C GLY A 33 16.65 13.06 3.29
N GLU A 34 17.88 12.73 3.67
CA GLU A 34 19.09 13.49 3.35
C GLU A 34 19.48 13.40 1.86
N ASP A 35 18.97 12.42 1.14
CA ASP A 35 19.32 12.22 -0.28
C ASP A 35 18.69 13.25 -1.20
N GLY A 36 17.64 13.92 -0.74
CA GLY A 36 16.97 14.98 -1.48
C GLY A 36 16.14 14.48 -2.68
N PRO A 37 15.54 15.42 -3.43
CA PRO A 37 14.57 15.09 -4.47
C PRO A 37 15.16 14.37 -5.68
N THR A 38 16.48 14.38 -5.86
CA THR A 38 17.14 13.67 -6.97
C THR A 38 17.08 12.15 -6.84
N HIS A 39 16.74 11.64 -5.67
CA HIS A 39 16.58 10.22 -5.38
C HIS A 39 15.13 9.78 -5.35
N ALA A 40 14.17 10.71 -5.41
CA ALA A 40 12.77 10.38 -5.52
C ALA A 40 12.46 9.81 -6.91
N ASP A 41 11.92 8.61 -6.97
CA ASP A 41 11.43 7.99 -8.21
C ASP A 41 9.93 7.68 -8.09
N PRO A 42 9.07 8.65 -8.45
CA PRO A 42 7.63 8.47 -8.37
C PRO A 42 7.07 7.46 -9.38
N GLN A 43 7.86 7.05 -10.38
CA GLN A 43 7.42 6.09 -11.40
C GLN A 43 7.73 4.64 -11.04
N SER A 44 8.65 4.41 -10.10
CA SER A 44 9.19 3.08 -9.82
C SER A 44 8.13 2.07 -9.42
N LEU A 45 7.12 2.48 -8.65
CA LEU A 45 6.03 1.59 -8.23
C LEU A 45 5.23 1.07 -9.43
N GLN A 46 4.69 1.97 -10.27
CA GLN A 46 3.91 1.59 -11.44
C GLN A 46 4.74 0.78 -12.44
N LEU A 47 6.01 1.16 -12.60
CA LEU A 47 6.92 0.44 -13.49
C LEU A 47 7.11 -1.01 -13.07
N VAL A 48 7.13 -1.27 -11.76
CA VAL A 48 7.18 -2.63 -11.23
C VAL A 48 5.82 -3.30 -11.36
N GLN A 49 4.74 -2.66 -10.94
CA GLN A 49 3.40 -3.24 -10.96
C GLN A 49 2.93 -3.62 -12.35
N ASP A 50 3.19 -2.77 -13.36
CA ASP A 50 2.67 -2.96 -14.71
C ASP A 50 3.55 -3.87 -15.61
N ASN A 51 4.75 -4.23 -15.14
CA ASN A 51 5.67 -5.07 -15.92
C ASN A 51 5.62 -6.55 -15.59
N PHE A 52 4.76 -6.98 -14.66
CA PHE A 52 4.64 -8.38 -14.26
C PHE A 52 3.22 -8.91 -14.49
N PRO A 53 3.09 -10.19 -14.83
CA PRO A 53 1.80 -10.86 -14.81
C PRO A 53 1.17 -10.80 -13.41
N LYS A 54 -0.17 -10.79 -13.34
CA LYS A 54 -0.91 -10.81 -12.07
C LYS A 54 -0.43 -11.93 -11.14
N GLY A 55 -0.12 -11.58 -9.90
CA GLY A 55 0.38 -12.50 -8.88
C GLY A 55 1.87 -12.88 -8.99
N ALA A 56 2.56 -12.47 -10.06
CA ALA A 56 3.99 -12.73 -10.19
C ALA A 56 4.87 -11.77 -9.38
N CYS A 57 4.41 -10.55 -9.18
CA CYS A 57 5.05 -9.56 -8.33
C CYS A 57 4.08 -9.10 -7.24
N ILE A 58 4.59 -8.90 -6.03
CA ILE A 58 3.85 -8.25 -4.96
C ILE A 58 4.67 -7.05 -4.50
N THR A 59 4.06 -5.88 -4.59
CA THR A 59 4.61 -4.63 -4.06
C THR A 59 3.95 -4.31 -2.72
N ILE A 60 4.70 -3.73 -1.80
CA ILE A 60 4.15 -3.15 -0.58
C ILE A 60 4.63 -1.72 -0.41
N THR A 61 3.73 -0.86 0.05
CA THR A 61 3.97 0.55 0.38
C THR A 61 3.53 0.81 1.82
N PRO A 62 4.26 0.29 2.84
CA PRO A 62 3.85 0.42 4.23
C PRO A 62 3.81 1.90 4.65
N LEU A 63 2.81 2.28 5.44
CA LEU A 63 2.73 3.61 6.04
C LEU A 63 3.67 3.75 7.23
N GLU A 64 3.79 2.69 8.01
CA GLU A 64 4.57 2.63 9.24
C GLU A 64 5.40 1.35 9.34
N VAL A 65 6.40 1.39 10.21
CA VAL A 65 7.35 0.28 10.39
C VAL A 65 6.69 -0.99 10.93
N ASP A 66 5.65 -0.87 11.74
CA ASP A 66 4.91 -2.01 12.32
C ASP A 66 4.06 -2.78 11.29
N GLU A 67 3.83 -2.21 10.11
CA GLU A 67 3.18 -2.88 8.98
C GLU A 67 4.15 -3.73 8.16
N ILE A 68 5.46 -3.44 8.19
CA ILE A 68 6.44 -4.07 7.30
C ILE A 68 6.47 -5.58 7.49
N TRP A 69 6.55 -6.04 8.74
CA TRP A 69 6.65 -7.47 9.01
C TRP A 69 5.39 -8.25 8.61
N PRO A 70 4.18 -7.88 9.06
CA PRO A 70 2.97 -8.59 8.64
C PRO A 70 2.75 -8.56 7.13
N LEU A 71 3.00 -7.44 6.45
CA LEU A 71 2.93 -7.34 4.98
C LEU A 71 3.92 -8.28 4.30
N THR A 72 5.17 -8.34 4.79
CA THR A 72 6.21 -9.22 4.25
C THR A 72 5.81 -10.70 4.39
N VAL A 73 5.37 -11.10 5.57
CA VAL A 73 4.93 -12.49 5.81
C VAL A 73 3.75 -12.84 4.91
N ARG A 74 2.77 -11.94 4.79
CA ARG A 74 1.60 -12.16 3.93
C ARG A 74 2.00 -12.25 2.45
N ALA A 75 2.84 -11.33 1.97
CA ALA A 75 3.31 -11.33 0.59
C ALA A 75 4.06 -12.62 0.25
N LEU A 76 5.02 -13.02 1.08
CA LEU A 76 5.82 -14.22 0.86
C LEU A 76 5.01 -15.51 0.98
N SER A 77 3.92 -15.53 1.76
CA SER A 77 3.00 -16.69 1.83
C SER A 77 2.33 -17.00 0.50
N LEU A 78 2.18 -16.01 -0.38
CA LEU A 78 1.64 -16.17 -1.74
C LEU A 78 2.70 -16.62 -2.75
N ARG A 79 3.96 -16.74 -2.33
CA ARG A 79 5.09 -17.19 -3.15
C ARG A 79 5.23 -16.43 -4.48
N PRO A 80 5.29 -15.09 -4.48
CA PRO A 80 5.48 -14.34 -5.71
C PRO A 80 6.86 -14.64 -6.32
N ALA A 81 7.03 -14.39 -7.61
CA ALA A 81 8.33 -14.41 -8.26
C ALA A 81 9.22 -13.28 -7.77
N VAL A 82 8.60 -12.12 -7.55
CA VAL A 82 9.27 -10.91 -7.06
C VAL A 82 8.48 -10.34 -5.88
N PHE A 83 9.18 -10.01 -4.81
CA PHE A 83 8.67 -9.22 -3.70
C PHE A 83 9.40 -7.87 -3.68
N ALA A 84 8.64 -6.77 -3.77
CA ALA A 84 9.19 -5.44 -3.92
C ALA A 84 8.63 -4.47 -2.84
N PRO A 85 9.28 -4.37 -1.67
CA PRO A 85 8.97 -3.34 -0.68
C PRO A 85 9.42 -1.96 -1.17
N PHE A 86 8.53 -0.99 -1.04
CA PHE A 86 8.76 0.43 -1.25
C PHE A 86 8.70 1.14 0.09
N VAL A 87 9.85 1.49 0.64
CA VAL A 87 9.99 2.11 1.95
C VAL A 87 10.66 3.48 1.85
N VAL A 88 10.41 4.32 2.84
CA VAL A 88 11.02 5.66 2.95
C VAL A 88 12.19 5.64 3.92
N ARG A 89 13.15 6.55 3.77
CA ARG A 89 14.31 6.67 4.64
C ARG A 89 14.06 7.39 5.95
N PRO A 90 13.29 8.50 5.99
CA PRO A 90 13.07 9.20 7.25
C PRO A 90 12.40 8.30 8.30
N SER A 91 12.86 8.45 9.54
CA SER A 91 12.21 7.83 10.69
C SER A 91 11.04 8.68 11.13
N TYR A 92 9.89 8.03 11.35
CA TYR A 92 8.69 8.65 11.86
C TYR A 92 8.26 7.99 13.18
N ALA A 93 7.68 8.80 14.07
CA ALA A 93 6.99 8.24 15.23
C ALA A 93 5.76 7.43 14.77
N LEU A 94 5.47 6.34 15.46
CA LEU A 94 4.23 5.58 15.22
C LEU A 94 3.02 6.45 15.53
N MET A 95 1.97 6.31 14.74
CA MET A 95 0.69 6.96 15.03
C MET A 95 -0.04 6.22 16.16
N ASP A 96 -0.77 6.98 16.95
CA ASP A 96 -1.75 6.41 17.86
C ASP A 96 -3.02 6.05 17.07
N ARG A 97 -3.06 4.80 16.60
CA ARG A 97 -4.14 4.29 15.74
C ARG A 97 -5.49 4.30 16.46
N GLU A 98 -5.50 4.02 17.77
CA GLU A 98 -6.72 4.02 18.57
C GLU A 98 -7.29 5.42 18.72
N ALA A 99 -6.46 6.40 19.08
CA ALA A 99 -6.87 7.80 19.19
C ALA A 99 -7.36 8.38 17.86
N LEU A 100 -6.81 7.93 16.74
CA LEU A 100 -7.22 8.36 15.39
C LEU A 100 -8.45 7.62 14.87
N GLY A 101 -8.83 6.49 15.48
CA GLY A 101 -9.88 5.60 14.98
C GLY A 101 -9.47 4.82 13.73
N ALA A 102 -8.16 4.62 13.54
CA ALA A 102 -7.59 3.86 12.43
C ALA A 102 -7.60 2.35 12.71
N ASP A 103 -7.64 1.55 11.65
CA ASP A 103 -7.48 0.11 11.76
C ASP A 103 -6.11 -0.26 12.37
N PRO A 104 -6.00 -1.35 13.15
CA PRO A 104 -4.72 -1.86 13.63
C PRO A 104 -3.77 -2.19 12.47
N ALA A 105 -2.45 -2.03 12.69
CA ALA A 105 -1.41 -2.26 11.67
C ALA A 105 -1.52 -3.63 10.98
N ILE A 106 -1.95 -4.66 11.70
CA ILE A 106 -2.15 -6.01 11.14
C ILE A 106 -3.17 -6.03 9.98
N LYS A 107 -4.09 -5.07 9.90
CA LYS A 107 -5.06 -4.98 8.80
C LYS A 107 -4.41 -4.60 7.46
N ALA A 108 -3.19 -4.08 7.48
CA ALA A 108 -2.41 -3.83 6.27
C ALA A 108 -2.22 -5.09 5.41
N VAL A 109 -2.25 -6.30 6.00
CA VAL A 109 -2.15 -7.57 5.27
C VAL A 109 -3.28 -7.79 4.24
N ASN A 110 -4.38 -7.05 4.36
CA ASN A 110 -5.46 -7.04 3.37
C ASN A 110 -5.13 -6.18 2.14
N GLY A 111 -3.99 -5.50 2.14
CA GLY A 111 -3.57 -4.59 1.08
C GLY A 111 -4.20 -3.20 1.15
N VAL A 112 -5.44 -3.09 1.61
CA VAL A 112 -6.16 -1.83 1.87
C VAL A 112 -6.80 -1.89 3.25
N TYR A 113 -6.72 -0.78 3.99
CA TYR A 113 -7.32 -0.68 5.32
C TYR A 113 -7.76 0.76 5.61
N TYR A 114 -8.58 0.95 6.65
CA TYR A 114 -9.08 2.27 7.02
C TYR A 114 -8.13 3.03 7.93
N LEU A 115 -7.82 4.26 7.56
CA LEU A 115 -7.27 5.28 8.45
C LEU A 115 -8.39 6.02 9.20
N ARG A 116 -9.60 6.10 8.60
CA ARG A 116 -10.79 6.68 9.21
C ARG A 116 -12.04 6.12 8.54
N ARG A 117 -13.03 5.80 9.34
CA ARG A 117 -14.38 5.52 8.85
C ARG A 117 -15.29 6.74 9.10
N ALA A 118 -16.13 7.05 8.12
CA ALA A 118 -17.21 8.00 8.33
C ALA A 118 -18.14 7.53 9.46
N LYS A 119 -18.64 8.49 10.24
CA LYS A 119 -19.52 8.20 11.38
C LYS A 119 -21.00 8.05 10.97
N GLY A 120 -21.35 8.51 9.80
CA GLY A 120 -22.71 8.49 9.24
C GLY A 120 -22.68 8.28 7.73
N ASN A 121 -23.52 9.02 7.00
CA ASN A 121 -23.48 9.02 5.54
C ASN A 121 -22.20 9.71 5.07
N ALA A 122 -21.27 8.95 4.55
CA ALA A 122 -20.01 9.48 4.05
C ALA A 122 -20.25 10.51 2.94
N ALA A 123 -19.65 11.68 3.09
CA ALA A 123 -19.64 12.72 2.05
C ALA A 123 -18.72 12.34 0.86
N GLY A 124 -17.86 11.35 1.03
CA GLY A 124 -16.97 10.83 -0.01
C GLY A 124 -15.91 9.89 0.57
N THR A 125 -15.02 9.45 -0.31
CA THR A 125 -13.93 8.54 0.02
C THR A 125 -12.60 9.12 -0.46
N VAL A 126 -11.58 9.06 0.39
CA VAL A 126 -10.20 9.38 0.06
C VAL A 126 -9.37 8.11 0.14
N ILE A 127 -8.63 7.81 -0.92
CA ILE A 127 -7.72 6.66 -0.99
C ILE A 127 -6.31 7.19 -1.06
N VAL A 128 -5.46 6.79 -0.12
CA VAL A 128 -4.11 7.31 0.04
C VAL A 128 -3.10 6.20 -0.21
N GLN A 129 -2.06 6.49 -0.97
CA GLN A 129 -0.94 5.58 -1.21
C GLN A 129 0.39 6.34 -1.13
N GLY A 130 1.37 5.72 -0.50
CA GLY A 130 2.69 6.30 -0.25
C GLY A 130 2.82 6.91 1.13
N ALA A 131 3.98 6.66 1.75
CA ALA A 131 4.20 7.04 3.15
C ALA A 131 4.24 8.55 3.36
N GLY A 132 4.69 9.34 2.38
CA GLY A 132 4.73 10.80 2.48
C GLY A 132 3.35 11.42 2.55
N GLY A 133 2.50 11.16 1.55
CA GLY A 133 1.11 11.62 1.54
C GLY A 133 0.32 11.04 2.71
N GLY A 134 0.56 9.75 3.04
CA GLY A 134 -0.05 9.10 4.18
C GLY A 134 0.26 9.81 5.50
N ARG A 135 1.53 10.19 5.73
CA ARG A 135 1.92 10.95 6.94
C ARG A 135 1.25 12.32 7.02
N ILE A 136 1.18 13.05 5.92
CA ILE A 136 0.47 14.34 5.89
C ILE A 136 -1.01 14.13 6.22
N VAL A 137 -1.63 13.10 5.68
CA VAL A 137 -3.03 12.78 5.97
C VAL A 137 -3.20 12.48 7.47
N VAL A 138 -2.37 11.63 8.05
CA VAL A 138 -2.45 11.26 9.46
C VAL A 138 -2.21 12.46 10.38
N GLU A 139 -1.20 13.27 10.11
CA GLU A 139 -0.77 14.36 10.99
C GLU A 139 -1.59 15.65 10.85
N LYS A 140 -2.15 15.91 9.68
CA LYS A 140 -2.82 17.17 9.39
C LYS A 140 -4.30 17.01 9.02
N VAL A 141 -4.61 16.02 8.18
CA VAL A 141 -5.97 15.90 7.63
C VAL A 141 -6.91 15.19 8.61
N LEU A 142 -6.51 14.04 9.17
CA LEU A 142 -7.36 13.28 10.09
C LEU A 142 -7.76 14.10 11.34
N PRO A 143 -6.86 14.85 12.02
CA PRO A 143 -7.24 15.72 13.11
C PRO A 143 -8.27 16.78 12.70
N ALA A 144 -8.10 17.39 11.52
CA ALA A 144 -9.05 18.39 11.02
C ALA A 144 -10.43 17.79 10.69
N LEU A 145 -10.47 16.60 10.09
CA LEU A 145 -11.71 15.87 9.85
C LEU A 145 -12.42 15.51 11.16
N ASN A 146 -11.64 15.08 12.17
CA ASN A 146 -12.18 14.70 13.48
C ASN A 146 -12.68 15.92 14.30
N ALA A 147 -12.11 17.10 14.05
CA ALA A 147 -12.51 18.35 14.70
C ALA A 147 -13.78 19.01 14.10
N GLY A 148 -14.46 18.37 13.14
CA GLY A 148 -15.70 18.88 12.54
C GLY A 148 -15.59 19.13 11.04
N GLY A 149 -14.60 18.58 10.38
CA GLY A 149 -14.51 18.52 8.93
C GLY A 149 -15.56 17.60 8.30
N PRO A 150 -15.58 17.48 6.96
CA PRO A 150 -16.53 16.63 6.25
C PRO A 150 -16.38 15.16 6.69
N ASP A 151 -17.49 14.44 6.74
CA ASP A 151 -17.50 13.04 7.16
C ASP A 151 -17.06 12.12 6.01
N LEU A 152 -15.75 11.90 5.90
CA LEU A 152 -15.12 11.12 4.83
C LEU A 152 -14.65 9.74 5.32
N ASN A 153 -14.74 8.76 4.46
CA ASN A 153 -13.92 7.56 4.59
C ASN A 153 -12.50 7.87 4.10
N VAL A 154 -11.50 7.42 4.84
CA VAL A 154 -10.08 7.54 4.44
C VAL A 154 -9.46 6.16 4.51
N LEU A 155 -9.01 5.64 3.37
CA LEU A 155 -8.35 4.35 3.26
C LEU A 155 -6.89 4.53 2.86
N TYR A 156 -6.06 3.58 3.26
CA TYR A 156 -4.66 3.51 2.85
C TYR A 156 -4.40 2.25 2.05
N VAL A 157 -3.66 2.39 0.95
CA VAL A 157 -3.23 1.27 0.10
C VAL A 157 -1.81 0.88 0.49
N ALA A 158 -1.70 -0.23 1.21
CA ALA A 158 -0.41 -0.82 1.58
C ALA A 158 0.10 -1.82 0.52
N SER A 159 -0.79 -2.41 -0.28
CA SER A 159 -0.46 -3.28 -1.41
C SER A 159 -1.69 -3.51 -2.29
N ARG A 160 -1.61 -3.10 -3.54
CA ARG A 160 -2.64 -3.40 -4.55
C ARG A 160 -2.80 -4.90 -4.74
N GLU A 161 -1.69 -5.61 -4.89
CA GLU A 161 -1.68 -7.03 -5.22
C GLU A 161 -2.23 -7.90 -4.09
N LEU A 162 -1.97 -7.53 -2.83
CA LEU A 162 -2.57 -8.23 -1.69
C LEU A 162 -4.07 -8.00 -1.60
N PHE A 163 -4.54 -6.78 -1.90
CA PHE A 163 -5.95 -6.47 -1.95
C PHE A 163 -6.65 -7.24 -3.08
N GLU A 164 -6.10 -7.24 -4.28
CA GLU A 164 -6.63 -8.00 -5.42
C GLU A 164 -6.60 -9.53 -5.21
N ALA A 165 -5.76 -10.03 -4.31
CA ALA A 165 -5.70 -11.45 -3.96
C ALA A 165 -6.78 -11.87 -2.94
N LEU A 166 -7.52 -10.93 -2.38
CA LEU A 166 -8.63 -11.25 -1.48
C LEU A 166 -9.79 -11.89 -2.25
N PRO A 167 -10.57 -12.77 -1.60
CA PRO A 167 -11.85 -13.17 -2.12
C PRO A 167 -12.76 -11.96 -2.35
N LYS A 168 -13.61 -12.01 -3.39
CA LYS A 168 -14.48 -10.89 -3.74
C LYS A 168 -15.32 -10.37 -2.57
N GLU A 169 -15.82 -11.25 -1.74
CA GLU A 169 -16.63 -10.88 -0.57
C GLU A 169 -15.83 -10.06 0.46
N GLU A 170 -14.56 -10.39 0.69
CA GLU A 170 -13.68 -9.63 1.59
C GLU A 170 -13.25 -8.31 0.96
N HIS A 171 -12.99 -8.31 -0.34
CA HIS A 171 -12.70 -7.12 -1.12
C HIS A 171 -13.86 -6.11 -1.02
N ASP A 172 -15.08 -6.56 -1.28
CA ASP A 172 -16.28 -5.70 -1.27
C ASP A 172 -16.65 -5.20 0.15
N LYS A 173 -16.24 -5.91 1.22
CA LYS A 173 -16.39 -5.43 2.61
C LYS A 173 -15.45 -4.26 2.94
N ILE A 174 -14.24 -4.25 2.36
CA ILE A 174 -13.25 -3.20 2.62
C ILE A 174 -13.52 -1.99 1.74
N LEU A 175 -13.72 -2.20 0.46
CA LEU A 175 -13.92 -1.15 -0.54
C LEU A 175 -15.08 -1.51 -1.47
N PRO A 176 -16.32 -1.25 -1.04
CA PRO A 176 -17.51 -1.49 -1.86
C PRO A 176 -17.47 -0.68 -3.16
N PRO A 177 -17.99 -1.20 -4.28
CA PRO A 177 -17.94 -0.53 -5.58
C PRO A 177 -18.57 0.88 -5.59
N GLU A 178 -19.55 1.14 -4.74
CA GLU A 178 -20.18 2.45 -4.61
C GLU A 178 -19.23 3.50 -4.04
N MET A 179 -18.29 3.11 -3.16
CA MET A 179 -17.30 4.03 -2.62
C MET A 179 -16.31 4.52 -3.69
N LEU A 180 -16.00 3.67 -4.67
CA LEU A 180 -15.09 4.03 -5.76
C LEU A 180 -15.63 5.12 -6.66
N ARG A 181 -16.95 5.27 -6.79
CA ARG A 181 -17.57 6.29 -7.65
C ARG A 181 -17.29 7.72 -7.19
N THR A 182 -17.05 7.92 -5.91
CA THR A 182 -16.78 9.22 -5.29
C THR A 182 -15.38 9.30 -4.69
N ALA A 183 -14.53 8.31 -4.99
CA ALA A 183 -13.19 8.26 -4.44
C ALA A 183 -12.26 9.25 -5.11
N ILE A 184 -11.42 9.89 -4.29
CA ILE A 184 -10.31 10.73 -4.72
C ILE A 184 -9.02 10.04 -4.28
N GLY A 185 -8.08 9.84 -5.21
CA GLY A 185 -6.75 9.30 -4.94
C GLY A 185 -5.76 10.39 -4.54
N ILE A 186 -5.00 10.12 -3.49
CA ILE A 186 -3.81 10.89 -3.10
C ILE A 186 -2.63 9.92 -3.14
N THR A 187 -1.60 10.24 -3.89
CA THR A 187 -0.44 9.36 -4.01
C THR A 187 0.86 10.14 -4.11
N ASP A 188 1.93 9.58 -3.59
CA ASP A 188 3.31 10.05 -3.76
C ASP A 188 3.91 9.55 -5.09
N PHE A 189 3.22 8.66 -5.76
CA PHE A 189 3.66 8.05 -7.00
C PHE A 189 3.01 8.74 -8.21
N THR A 190 3.40 8.35 -9.41
CA THR A 190 2.92 8.99 -10.65
C THR A 190 1.41 8.85 -10.83
N LEU A 191 0.86 7.70 -10.45
CA LEU A 191 -0.56 7.41 -10.54
C LEU A 191 -1.04 6.71 -9.27
N PRO A 192 -2.28 6.95 -8.80
CA PRO A 192 -2.90 6.09 -7.80
C PRO A 192 -3.16 4.71 -8.41
N THR A 193 -2.93 3.68 -7.63
CA THR A 193 -3.13 2.28 -8.06
C THR A 193 -4.34 1.65 -7.44
#